data_b338a94bc3416f203661639b28418a05
#
_entry.id   b338a94bc3416f203661639b28418a05
#
_cell.length_a   1.000
_cell.length_b   1.000
_cell.length_c   1.000
_cell.angle_alpha   90.00
_cell.angle_beta   90.00
_cell.angle_gamma   90.00
#
_symmetry.space_group_name_H-M   'P 1'
#
loop_
_entity.id
_entity.type
_entity.pdbx_description
1 polymer ?
#
loop_
_entity_poly.entity_id
_entity_poly.type
_entity_poly.pdbx_seq_one_letter_code
_entity_poly.pdbx_strand_id
1 'polypeptide(L)'
;MDLKTIAEELVAGCRENRAIENLDRLYAPDAVSVEAADMGRGRVTEGLAGIRGKHEWWDASMEVSDGSVSDPMLHGEHRFAVIFEFQGKEKQTGKAFEMKEVGLYHVTDGKIVREEFFY
;
A
#
# COMPACT_ATOMS: atom_id res chain seq x y z
N MET A 1 -6.62 -12.67 -12.24
CA MET A 1 -7.55 -11.52 -12.14
C MET A 1 -7.13 -10.44 -13.13
N ASP A 2 -8.09 -9.70 -13.67
CA ASP A 2 -7.77 -8.58 -14.52
C ASP A 2 -7.37 -7.34 -13.70
N LEU A 3 -6.86 -6.32 -14.38
CA LEU A 3 -6.39 -5.10 -13.74
C LEU A 3 -7.47 -4.43 -12.89
N LYS A 4 -8.68 -4.31 -13.43
CA LYS A 4 -9.79 -3.66 -12.73
C LYS A 4 -10.13 -4.38 -11.44
N THR A 5 -10.23 -5.70 -11.49
CA THR A 5 -10.55 -6.52 -10.31
C THR A 5 -9.46 -6.40 -9.24
N ILE A 6 -8.18 -6.46 -9.65
CA ILE A 6 -7.06 -6.29 -8.71
C ILE A 6 -7.12 -4.92 -8.04
N ALA A 7 -7.34 -3.88 -8.83
CA ALA A 7 -7.40 -2.52 -8.31
C ALA A 7 -8.56 -2.33 -7.33
N GLU A 8 -9.74 -2.82 -7.66
CA GLU A 8 -10.92 -2.75 -6.79
C GLU A 8 -10.73 -3.54 -5.51
N GLU A 9 -10.14 -4.74 -5.59
CA GLU A 9 -9.87 -5.57 -4.43
C GLU A 9 -8.80 -4.96 -3.52
N LEU A 10 -7.79 -4.34 -4.09
CA LEU A 10 -6.78 -3.63 -3.30
C LEU A 10 -7.41 -2.49 -2.51
N VAL A 11 -8.20 -1.66 -3.16
CA VAL A 11 -8.88 -0.53 -2.52
C VAL A 11 -9.84 -1.01 -1.43
N ALA A 12 -10.64 -2.03 -1.73
CA ALA A 12 -11.57 -2.61 -0.76
C ALA A 12 -10.84 -3.12 0.48
N GLY A 13 -9.73 -3.83 0.29
CA GLY A 13 -8.91 -4.32 1.39
C GLY A 13 -8.35 -3.21 2.26
N CYS A 14 -7.88 -2.12 1.63
CA CYS A 14 -7.37 -0.96 2.36
C CYS A 14 -8.48 -0.26 3.15
N ARG A 15 -9.67 -0.13 2.58
CA ARG A 15 -10.83 0.50 3.25
C ARG A 15 -11.37 -0.33 4.40
N GLU A 16 -11.29 -1.64 4.29
CA GLU A 16 -11.85 -2.60 5.24
C GLU A 16 -10.81 -3.18 6.19
N ASN A 17 -9.61 -2.62 6.19
CA ASN A 17 -8.49 -3.06 7.03
C ASN A 17 -8.12 -4.53 6.81
N ARG A 18 -8.14 -4.97 5.55
CA ARG A 18 -7.80 -6.32 5.10
C ARG A 18 -6.59 -6.34 4.16
N ALA A 19 -5.78 -5.27 4.16
CA ALA A 19 -4.67 -5.15 3.22
C ALA A 19 -3.67 -6.31 3.34
N ILE A 20 -3.36 -6.73 4.56
CA ILE A 20 -2.43 -7.85 4.79
C ILE A 20 -3.01 -9.16 4.24
N GLU A 21 -4.29 -9.41 4.47
CA GLU A 21 -4.95 -10.62 3.98
C GLU A 21 -4.94 -10.74 2.46
N ASN A 22 -4.95 -9.60 1.76
CA ASN A 22 -4.95 -9.56 0.30
C ASN A 22 -3.58 -9.77 -0.33
N LEU A 23 -2.49 -9.70 0.42
CA LEU A 23 -1.14 -9.74 -0.14
C LEU A 23 -0.88 -11.00 -0.98
N ASP A 24 -1.16 -12.17 -0.43
CA ASP A 24 -0.89 -13.43 -1.13
C ASP A 24 -1.73 -13.59 -2.39
N ARG A 25 -2.92 -13.02 -2.40
CA ARG A 25 -3.87 -13.13 -3.52
C ARG A 25 -3.58 -12.13 -4.62
N LEU A 26 -3.21 -10.90 -4.27
CA LEU A 26 -3.06 -9.80 -5.24
C LEU A 26 -1.62 -9.58 -5.72
N TYR A 27 -0.61 -9.95 -4.92
CA TYR A 27 0.79 -9.64 -5.20
C TYR A 27 1.56 -10.87 -5.69
N ALA A 28 2.52 -10.62 -6.59
CA ALA A 28 3.51 -11.64 -6.93
C ALA A 28 4.46 -11.86 -5.75
N PRO A 29 4.99 -13.09 -5.56
CA PRO A 29 5.90 -13.37 -4.45
C PRO A 29 7.18 -12.52 -4.42
N ASP A 30 7.63 -12.07 -5.58
CA ASP A 30 8.82 -11.25 -5.76
C ASP A 30 8.51 -9.77 -5.97
N ALA A 31 7.31 -9.32 -5.62
CA ALA A 31 6.90 -7.93 -5.78
C ALA A 31 7.86 -6.99 -5.05
N VAL A 32 8.00 -5.78 -5.60
CA VAL A 32 8.88 -4.74 -5.07
C VAL A 32 8.05 -3.56 -4.60
N SER A 33 8.39 -3.01 -3.43
CA SER A 33 7.76 -1.82 -2.87
C SER A 33 8.79 -0.72 -2.71
N VAL A 34 8.49 0.48 -3.21
CA VAL A 34 9.41 1.62 -3.19
C VAL A 34 8.77 2.79 -2.44
N GLU A 35 9.48 3.28 -1.41
CA GLU A 35 9.06 4.46 -0.66
C GLU A 35 9.64 5.73 -1.27
N ALA A 36 8.98 6.88 -1.05
CA ALA A 36 9.48 8.17 -1.53
C ALA A 36 10.73 8.63 -0.77
N ALA A 37 10.88 8.23 0.48
CA ALA A 37 11.99 8.62 1.34
C ALA A 37 12.59 7.41 2.05
N ASP A 38 13.88 7.50 2.36
CA ASP A 38 14.57 6.51 3.18
C ASP A 38 14.31 6.85 4.66
N MET A 39 13.61 5.95 5.35
CA MET A 39 13.27 6.10 6.77
C MET A 39 14.21 5.28 7.67
N GLY A 40 15.41 4.96 7.19
CA GLY A 40 16.42 4.24 7.94
C GLY A 40 16.66 2.80 7.47
N ARG A 41 15.86 2.31 6.52
CA ARG A 41 15.96 0.94 5.98
C ARG A 41 16.03 0.91 4.46
N GLY A 42 16.41 2.03 3.84
CA GLY A 42 16.38 2.18 2.40
C GLY A 42 14.98 2.45 1.88
N ARG A 43 14.90 2.76 0.59
CA ARG A 43 13.62 3.05 -0.09
C ARG A 43 12.96 1.81 -0.67
N VAL A 44 13.72 0.75 -0.92
CA VAL A 44 13.27 -0.42 -1.67
C VAL A 44 13.13 -1.63 -0.75
N THR A 45 11.96 -2.28 -0.82
CA THR A 45 11.68 -3.54 -0.15
C THR A 45 11.39 -4.58 -1.22
N GLU A 46 12.16 -5.65 -1.26
CA GLU A 46 11.99 -6.72 -2.23
C GLU A 46 11.32 -7.93 -1.58
N GLY A 47 10.31 -8.47 -2.26
CA GLY A 47 9.63 -9.67 -1.84
C GLY A 47 8.43 -9.44 -0.93
N LEU A 48 7.50 -10.37 -1.02
CA LEU A 48 6.21 -10.25 -0.32
C LEU A 48 6.36 -10.32 1.20
N ALA A 49 7.33 -11.07 1.71
CA ALA A 49 7.58 -11.14 3.15
C ALA A 49 7.96 -9.77 3.73
N GLY A 50 8.82 -9.02 3.01
CA GLY A 50 9.21 -7.67 3.41
C GLY A 50 8.04 -6.68 3.33
N ILE A 51 7.22 -6.78 2.30
CA ILE A 51 6.03 -5.95 2.13
C ILE A 51 5.04 -6.22 3.28
N ARG A 52 4.83 -7.48 3.63
CA ARG A 52 4.01 -7.86 4.79
C ARG A 52 4.54 -7.24 6.08
N GLY A 53 5.86 -7.27 6.26
CA GLY A 53 6.50 -6.65 7.42
C GLY A 53 6.25 -5.15 7.52
N LYS A 54 6.19 -4.44 6.39
CA LYS A 54 5.84 -3.01 6.37
C LYS A 54 4.42 -2.76 6.87
N HIS A 55 3.46 -3.56 6.43
CA HIS A 55 2.07 -3.47 6.88
C HIS A 55 1.93 -3.79 8.37
N GLU A 56 2.62 -4.83 8.82
CA GLU A 56 2.60 -5.22 10.24
C GLU A 56 3.19 -4.14 11.13
N TRP A 57 4.31 -3.52 10.68
CA TRP A 57 4.91 -2.41 11.41
C TRP A 57 3.95 -1.22 11.51
N TRP A 58 3.29 -0.88 10.42
CA TRP A 58 2.31 0.21 10.40
C TRP A 58 1.18 -0.04 11.40
N ASP A 59 0.59 -1.22 11.36
CA ASP A 59 -0.51 -1.59 12.25
C ASP A 59 -0.09 -1.62 13.71
N ALA A 60 1.14 -2.03 13.99
CA ALA A 60 1.67 -2.08 15.36
C ALA A 60 2.07 -0.71 15.90
N SER A 61 2.45 0.22 15.02
CA SER A 61 3.07 1.49 15.40
C SER A 61 2.15 2.69 15.31
N MET A 62 1.14 2.64 14.44
CA MET A 62 0.28 3.79 14.14
C MET A 62 -1.18 3.51 14.51
N GLU A 63 -1.81 4.49 15.15
CA GLU A 63 -3.24 4.49 15.40
C GLU A 63 -3.89 5.49 14.46
N VAL A 64 -4.62 4.98 13.47
CA VAL A 64 -5.31 5.80 12.48
C VAL A 64 -6.69 6.17 13.03
N SER A 65 -6.95 7.48 13.19
CA SER A 65 -8.23 7.99 13.70
C SER A 65 -9.20 8.37 12.59
N ASP A 66 -8.69 8.72 11.41
CA ASP A 66 -9.49 9.09 10.25
C ASP A 66 -8.67 8.85 8.99
N GLY A 67 -9.35 8.63 7.87
CA GLY A 67 -8.66 8.43 6.62
C GLY A 67 -9.61 8.18 5.47
N SER A 68 -9.04 8.25 4.27
CA SER A 68 -9.75 7.93 3.03
C SER A 68 -8.82 7.22 2.06
N VAL A 69 -9.42 6.38 1.24
CA VAL A 69 -8.76 5.67 0.15
C VAL A 69 -9.57 5.98 -1.09
N SER A 70 -8.96 6.57 -2.12
CA SER A 70 -9.67 6.92 -3.35
C SER A 70 -10.11 5.67 -4.11
N ASP A 71 -11.06 5.84 -5.02
CA ASP A 71 -11.31 4.82 -6.03
C ASP A 71 -10.04 4.67 -6.88
N PRO A 72 -9.78 3.47 -7.43
CA PRO A 72 -8.58 3.28 -8.23
C PRO A 72 -8.69 4.04 -9.56
N MET A 73 -7.57 4.63 -9.98
CA MET A 73 -7.44 5.33 -11.25
C MET A 73 -6.64 4.45 -12.20
N LEU A 74 -7.33 3.77 -13.11
CA LEU A 74 -6.70 2.86 -14.06
C LEU A 74 -6.01 3.65 -15.17
N HIS A 75 -4.81 3.21 -15.55
CA HIS A 75 -4.07 3.80 -16.65
C HIS A 75 -3.45 2.70 -17.52
N GLY A 76 -3.86 2.64 -18.77
CA GLY A 76 -3.44 1.58 -19.69
C GLY A 76 -3.95 0.22 -19.23
N GLU A 77 -3.21 -0.82 -19.53
CA GLU A 77 -3.60 -2.21 -19.24
C GLU A 77 -2.87 -2.80 -18.02
N HIS A 78 -1.86 -2.07 -17.51
CA HIS A 78 -0.92 -2.64 -16.53
C HIS A 78 -0.71 -1.80 -15.28
N ARG A 79 -1.35 -0.63 -15.15
CA ARG A 79 -1.12 0.25 -14.01
C ARG A 79 -2.40 0.84 -13.44
N PHE A 80 -2.37 1.12 -12.15
CA PHE A 80 -3.40 1.94 -11.50
C PHE A 80 -2.79 2.72 -10.35
N ALA A 81 -3.42 3.85 -10.02
CA ALA A 81 -3.02 4.70 -8.90
C ALA A 81 -4.15 4.81 -7.88
N VAL A 82 -3.76 5.01 -6.63
CA VAL A 82 -4.70 5.20 -5.51
C VAL A 82 -4.15 6.34 -4.64
N ILE A 83 -5.02 7.21 -4.17
CA ILE A 83 -4.67 8.27 -3.22
C ILE A 83 -5.09 7.83 -1.82
N PHE A 84 -4.13 7.84 -0.89
CA PHE A 84 -4.34 7.53 0.52
C PHE A 84 -4.19 8.82 1.34
N GLU A 85 -5.13 9.08 2.25
CA GLU A 85 -5.06 10.17 3.20
C GLU A 85 -5.39 9.59 4.58
N PHE A 86 -4.47 9.74 5.54
CA PHE A 86 -4.66 9.24 6.89
C PHE A 86 -4.23 10.26 7.92
N GLN A 87 -4.96 10.27 9.06
CA GLN A 87 -4.66 11.07 10.23
C GLN A 87 -4.70 10.18 11.46
N GLY A 88 -3.83 10.44 12.42
CA GLY A 88 -3.79 9.65 13.63
C GLY A 88 -2.63 10.04 14.52
N LYS A 89 -2.10 9.07 15.24
CA LYS A 89 -0.96 9.27 16.12
C LYS A 89 -0.05 8.05 16.15
N GLU A 90 1.22 8.29 16.45
CA GLU A 90 2.15 7.21 16.78
C GLU A 90 1.79 6.66 18.15
N LYS A 91 1.62 5.34 18.26
CA LYS A 91 1.20 4.69 19.49
C LYS A 91 2.21 4.88 20.62
N GLN A 92 3.51 4.84 20.30
CA GLN A 92 4.58 4.90 21.30
C GLN A 92 4.76 6.30 21.88
N THR A 93 4.67 7.34 21.08
CA THR A 93 4.95 8.73 21.50
C THR A 93 3.70 9.56 21.71
N GLY A 94 2.56 9.15 21.16
CA GLY A 94 1.34 9.95 21.13
C GLY A 94 1.40 11.11 20.14
N LYS A 95 2.46 11.22 19.35
CA LYS A 95 2.66 12.31 18.38
C LYS A 95 1.66 12.19 17.24
N ALA A 96 0.94 13.28 16.95
CA ALA A 96 0.01 13.33 15.83
C ALA A 96 0.74 13.27 14.49
N PHE A 97 0.14 12.59 13.51
CA PHE A 97 0.61 12.59 12.15
C PHE A 97 -0.54 12.82 11.17
N GLU A 98 -0.17 13.31 10.01
CA GLU A 98 -1.07 13.54 8.88
C GLU A 98 -0.29 13.15 7.64
N MET A 99 -0.88 12.31 6.77
CA MET A 99 -0.20 11.90 5.55
C MET A 99 -1.14 11.91 4.37
N LYS A 100 -0.59 12.22 3.20
CA LYS A 100 -1.25 12.06 1.91
C LYS A 100 -0.22 11.48 0.96
N GLU A 101 -0.56 10.36 0.34
CA GLU A 101 0.35 9.72 -0.61
C GLU A 101 -0.40 9.17 -1.82
N VAL A 102 0.31 9.07 -2.93
CA VAL A 102 -0.15 8.37 -4.11
C VAL A 102 0.59 7.04 -4.18
N GLY A 103 -0.16 5.94 -4.28
CA GLY A 103 0.40 4.64 -4.57
C GLY A 103 0.22 4.33 -6.06
N LEU A 104 1.30 4.04 -6.76
CA LEU A 104 1.28 3.61 -8.16
C LEU A 104 1.62 2.12 -8.23
N TYR A 105 0.71 1.35 -8.80
CA TYR A 105 0.80 -0.11 -8.84
C TYR A 105 0.97 -0.60 -10.26
N HIS A 106 1.90 -1.53 -10.45
CA HIS A 106 2.14 -2.19 -11.73
C HIS A 106 1.69 -3.64 -11.64
N VAL A 107 0.94 -4.08 -12.64
CA VAL A 107 0.36 -5.43 -12.69
C VAL A 107 0.91 -6.17 -13.90
N THR A 108 1.40 -7.38 -13.69
CA THR A 108 1.87 -8.28 -14.73
C THR A 108 1.34 -9.68 -14.44
N ASP A 109 0.81 -10.36 -15.46
CA ASP A 109 0.29 -11.72 -15.34
C ASP A 109 -0.72 -11.90 -14.19
N GLY A 110 -1.59 -10.91 -14.02
CA GLY A 110 -2.66 -10.97 -13.02
C GLY A 110 -2.21 -10.77 -11.58
N LYS A 111 -1.02 -10.19 -11.35
CA LYS A 111 -0.48 -9.92 -10.03
C LYS A 111 0.20 -8.56 -9.97
N ILE A 112 0.14 -7.92 -8.80
CA ILE A 112 0.91 -6.71 -8.55
C ILE A 112 2.39 -7.11 -8.41
N VAL A 113 3.25 -6.51 -9.25
CA VAL A 113 4.69 -6.79 -9.24
C VAL A 113 5.50 -5.64 -8.67
N ARG A 114 4.92 -4.45 -8.59
CA ARG A 114 5.59 -3.25 -8.06
C ARG A 114 4.57 -2.29 -7.52
N GLU A 115 4.89 -1.69 -6.39
CA GLU A 115 4.17 -0.52 -5.87
C GLU A 115 5.19 0.56 -5.55
N GLU A 116 4.84 1.80 -5.84
CA GLU A 116 5.69 2.95 -5.51
C GLU A 116 4.84 4.06 -4.93
N PHE A 117 5.31 4.64 -3.82
CA PHE A 117 4.57 5.67 -3.10
C PHE A 117 5.23 7.02 -3.26
N PHE A 118 4.40 8.04 -3.47
CA PHE A 118 4.80 9.43 -3.67
C PHE A 118 4.16 10.30 -2.59
N TYR A 119 5.01 10.94 -1.80
CA TYR A 119 4.55 11.83 -0.73
C TYR A 119 5.58 12.92 -0.40
#